data_6aa47fafd4e5ce52ab406abfb744810b
#
_entry.id   6aa47fafd4e5ce52ab406abfb744810b
#
_cell.length_a   1.000
_cell.length_b   1.000
_cell.length_c   1.000
_cell.angle_alpha   90.00
_cell.angle_beta   90.00
_cell.angle_gamma   90.00
#
_symmetry.space_group_name_H-M   'P 1'
#
loop_
_entity.id
_entity.type
_entity.pdbx_description
1 polymer ?
#
loop_
_entity_poly.entity_id
_entity_poly.type
_entity_poly.pdbx_seq_one_letter_code
_entity_poly.pdbx_strand_id
1 'polypeptide(L)'
;MANIFDYLIWRGDLPLSVSPFNEVDGAVFARLSYLPFELIMPCDSPVSVTIADAAAALISLNIKKPGSLRKENDAKLLEMLLTSRRFRDIELFGYSYLFDAATQTQFSAVTFRPSKNKLYVFFRGTDSTLVGWKEDFNMCFVCPVPAQSNAVDYLNRIAASNDGDITVGGHSKGGNLAVYASAFCEQVARRRITHIYNYDGPGFTEDVLNSDSYKSICVLVNTFVPQSSVVGMLLGHEEKYTIIHSTESGIMQHDIYSWELLCDKFTYLEKVNNSSMFIDFTLKHWLAGMDNRQREQFVDTVYAVMQDTNAKTLRDISDNWFVCVKTMLRSLKNMDEDTRKSVSHALRLLLHSAKIGLAQMMQNK
;
A
#
# COMPACT_ATOMS: atom_id res chain seq x y z
N MET A 1 7.21 20.84 11.00
CA MET A 1 6.14 19.92 11.40
C MET A 1 6.79 18.60 11.74
N ALA A 2 6.38 17.97 12.85
CA ALA A 2 6.96 16.70 13.29
C ALA A 2 6.50 15.55 12.38
N ASN A 3 7.38 14.58 12.15
CA ASN A 3 7.11 13.39 11.34
C ASN A 3 7.71 12.12 12.01
N ILE A 4 7.73 11.00 11.31
CA ILE A 4 8.26 9.72 11.84
C ILE A 4 9.68 9.86 12.42
N PHE A 5 10.55 10.68 11.84
CA PHE A 5 11.90 10.87 12.35
C PHE A 5 11.91 11.60 13.70
N ASP A 6 11.07 12.63 13.85
CA ASP A 6 10.90 13.33 15.12
C ASP A 6 10.31 12.42 16.19
N TYR A 7 9.37 11.54 15.79
CA TYR A 7 8.85 10.50 16.68
C TYR A 7 9.94 9.55 17.17
N LEU A 8 10.81 9.08 16.29
CA LEU A 8 11.92 8.19 16.65
C LEU A 8 12.94 8.89 17.58
N ILE A 9 13.18 10.19 17.40
CA ILE A 9 14.01 10.97 18.31
C ILE A 9 13.36 11.10 19.69
N TRP A 10 12.07 11.40 19.72
CA TRP A 10 11.33 11.67 20.96
C TRP A 10 10.93 10.39 21.71
N ARG A 11 10.47 9.35 21.00
CA ARG A 11 9.88 8.14 21.61
C ARG A 11 10.73 6.88 21.40
N GLY A 12 11.76 6.93 20.58
CA GLY A 12 12.62 5.79 20.28
C GLY A 12 13.41 5.27 21.48
N ASP A 13 13.44 6.00 22.59
CA ASP A 13 14.09 5.62 23.86
C ASP A 13 13.25 4.68 24.74
N LEU A 14 11.90 4.63 24.55
CA LEU A 14 10.98 3.83 25.36
C LEU A 14 10.58 2.54 24.64
N PRO A 15 10.90 1.36 25.20
CA PRO A 15 10.50 0.09 24.61
C PRO A 15 8.96 -0.08 24.65
N LEU A 16 8.44 -0.94 23.78
CA LEU A 16 7.00 -1.25 23.67
C LEU A 16 6.40 -1.82 24.96
N SER A 17 7.23 -2.34 25.87
CA SER A 17 6.81 -2.80 27.20
C SER A 17 6.49 -1.65 28.16
N VAL A 18 7.05 -0.47 27.96
CA VAL A 18 6.83 0.74 28.78
C VAL A 18 5.80 1.65 28.16
N SER A 19 5.88 1.86 26.85
CA SER A 19 4.89 2.63 26.08
C SER A 19 4.28 1.71 25.04
N PRO A 20 2.99 1.32 25.15
CA PRO A 20 2.37 0.37 24.25
C PRO A 20 2.44 0.80 22.78
N PHE A 21 2.29 -0.17 21.89
CA PHE A 21 2.20 0.04 20.45
C PHE A 21 1.10 1.04 20.10
N ASN A 22 1.40 1.94 19.16
CA ASN A 22 0.49 2.96 18.67
C ASN A 22 0.48 3.01 17.13
N GLU A 23 -0.35 3.88 16.56
CA GLU A 23 -0.53 4.02 15.12
C GLU A 23 0.74 4.49 14.39
N VAL A 24 1.61 5.26 15.04
CA VAL A 24 2.88 5.72 14.44
C VAL A 24 3.90 4.57 14.37
N ASP A 25 3.93 3.70 15.37
CA ASP A 25 4.74 2.47 15.31
C ASP A 25 4.32 1.60 14.12
N GLY A 26 3.00 1.46 13.93
CA GLY A 26 2.48 0.73 12.78
C GLY A 26 2.92 1.33 11.45
N ALA A 27 2.97 2.66 11.33
CA ALA A 27 3.50 3.32 10.15
C ALA A 27 5.00 3.06 9.95
N VAL A 28 5.79 2.98 11.02
CA VAL A 28 7.21 2.56 10.97
C VAL A 28 7.32 1.13 10.44
N PHE A 29 6.54 0.17 10.96
CA PHE A 29 6.55 -1.20 10.48
C PHE A 29 6.03 -1.32 9.03
N ALA A 30 5.00 -0.55 8.68
CA ALA A 30 4.52 -0.49 7.30
C ALA A 30 5.62 0.02 6.35
N ARG A 31 6.46 0.98 6.80
CA ARG A 31 7.59 1.43 5.99
C ARG A 31 8.71 0.40 5.93
N LEU A 32 9.01 -0.28 7.04
CA LEU A 32 10.00 -1.36 7.07
C LEU A 32 9.65 -2.48 6.09
N SER A 33 8.38 -2.79 5.88
CA SER A 33 7.96 -3.83 4.92
C SER A 33 8.40 -3.59 3.47
N TYR A 34 8.80 -2.34 3.12
CA TYR A 34 9.32 -2.01 1.79
C TYR A 34 10.81 -2.29 1.62
N LEU A 35 11.52 -2.57 2.70
CA LEU A 35 12.96 -2.79 2.63
C LEU A 35 13.29 -4.14 1.99
N PRO A 36 14.41 -4.23 1.24
CA PRO A 36 14.76 -5.42 0.48
C PRO A 36 15.41 -6.49 1.37
N PHE A 37 14.63 -7.07 2.28
CA PHE A 37 15.13 -8.10 3.20
C PHE A 37 15.56 -9.38 2.49
N GLU A 38 15.15 -9.60 1.24
CA GLU A 38 15.65 -10.68 0.38
C GLU A 38 17.18 -10.66 0.17
N LEU A 39 17.82 -9.53 0.45
CA LEU A 39 19.28 -9.38 0.34
C LEU A 39 20.02 -9.83 1.59
N ILE A 40 19.35 -10.00 2.71
CA ILE A 40 19.96 -10.33 4.01
C ILE A 40 19.40 -11.58 4.68
N MET A 41 18.26 -12.06 4.19
CA MET A 41 17.65 -13.30 4.72
C MET A 41 16.90 -14.07 3.64
N PRO A 42 16.86 -15.41 3.73
CA PRO A 42 16.10 -16.23 2.79
C PRO A 42 14.60 -15.98 2.92
N CYS A 43 13.87 -16.00 1.79
CA CYS A 43 12.42 -15.98 1.81
C CYS A 43 11.84 -17.25 2.48
N ASP A 44 10.72 -17.08 3.14
CA ASP A 44 9.94 -18.13 3.81
C ASP A 44 10.75 -19.00 4.79
N SER A 45 11.83 -18.43 5.31
CA SER A 45 12.73 -19.08 6.27
C SER A 45 12.27 -18.81 7.72
N PRO A 46 12.48 -19.79 8.63
CA PRO A 46 12.28 -19.58 10.06
C PRO A 46 13.39 -18.74 10.71
N VAL A 47 14.45 -18.41 9.96
CA VAL A 47 15.54 -17.56 10.47
C VAL A 47 14.99 -16.20 10.89
N SER A 48 15.34 -15.78 12.09
CA SER A 48 15.03 -14.46 12.62
C SER A 48 16.31 -13.63 12.79
N VAL A 49 16.17 -12.32 12.58
CA VAL A 49 17.21 -11.32 12.88
C VAL A 49 16.56 -10.18 13.67
N THR A 50 17.35 -9.44 14.44
CA THR A 50 16.81 -8.22 15.06
C THR A 50 16.68 -7.10 14.03
N ILE A 51 15.79 -6.14 14.28
CA ILE A 51 15.69 -4.94 13.41
C ILE A 51 17.05 -4.22 13.33
N ALA A 52 17.83 -4.17 14.43
CA ALA A 52 19.15 -3.56 14.42
C ALA A 52 20.12 -4.32 13.51
N ASP A 53 20.16 -5.67 13.59
CA ASP A 53 21.03 -6.47 12.73
C ASP A 53 20.64 -6.34 11.26
N ALA A 54 19.32 -6.38 10.97
CA ALA A 54 18.81 -6.17 9.63
C ALA A 54 19.17 -4.77 9.08
N ALA A 55 19.02 -3.73 9.91
CA ALA A 55 19.39 -2.37 9.54
C ALA A 55 20.89 -2.24 9.26
N ALA A 56 21.74 -2.79 10.14
CA ALA A 56 23.20 -2.77 9.96
C ALA A 56 23.61 -3.51 8.67
N ALA A 57 23.02 -4.68 8.39
CA ALA A 57 23.28 -5.44 7.19
C ALA A 57 22.87 -4.66 5.92
N LEU A 58 21.67 -4.09 5.89
CA LEU A 58 21.18 -3.31 4.74
C LEU A 58 22.02 -2.05 4.50
N ILE A 59 22.43 -1.33 5.55
CA ILE A 59 23.32 -0.18 5.44
C ILE A 59 24.68 -0.60 4.86
N SER A 60 25.25 -1.70 5.32
CA SER A 60 26.55 -2.20 4.87
C SER A 60 26.57 -2.55 3.38
N LEU A 61 25.45 -3.01 2.84
CA LEU A 61 25.31 -3.35 1.42
C LEU A 61 25.35 -2.12 0.51
N ASN A 62 25.25 -0.91 1.06
CA ASN A 62 25.29 0.38 0.33
C ASN A 62 24.42 0.35 -0.95
N ILE A 63 23.18 -0.13 -0.81
CA ILE A 63 22.33 -0.48 -1.96
C ILE A 63 21.96 0.77 -2.72
N LYS A 64 22.65 1.01 -3.83
CA LYS A 64 22.29 1.99 -4.84
C LYS A 64 21.26 1.38 -5.80
N LYS A 65 20.06 1.03 -5.33
CA LYS A 65 18.99 0.60 -6.25
C LYS A 65 18.49 1.82 -7.04
N PRO A 66 18.55 1.80 -8.38
CA PRO A 66 17.87 2.81 -9.21
C PRO A 66 16.35 2.67 -9.01
N GLY A 67 15.63 3.77 -8.83
CA GLY A 67 14.16 3.76 -8.90
C GLY A 67 13.38 4.02 -7.61
N SER A 68 13.99 4.07 -6.42
CA SER A 68 13.26 4.48 -5.21
C SER A 68 13.34 6.00 -5.02
N LEU A 69 12.21 6.69 -5.05
CA LEU A 69 12.08 8.13 -4.71
C LEU A 69 12.37 8.43 -3.23
N ARG A 70 12.54 7.39 -2.40
CA ARG A 70 12.56 7.48 -0.93
C ARG A 70 13.86 7.00 -0.29
N LYS A 71 14.92 6.82 -1.08
CA LYS A 71 16.20 6.23 -0.62
C LYS A 71 16.83 6.93 0.58
N GLU A 72 16.83 8.26 0.59
CA GLU A 72 17.44 9.03 1.68
C GLU A 72 16.67 8.85 2.98
N ASN A 73 15.33 8.87 2.90
CA ASN A 73 14.48 8.67 4.06
C ASN A 73 14.57 7.25 4.61
N ASP A 74 14.66 6.22 3.75
CA ASP A 74 14.83 4.83 4.17
C ASP A 74 16.20 4.60 4.82
N ALA A 75 17.25 5.20 4.28
CA ALA A 75 18.59 5.15 4.89
C ALA A 75 18.60 5.81 6.28
N LYS A 76 18.00 7.00 6.39
CA LYS A 76 17.85 7.69 7.67
C LYS A 76 17.02 6.89 8.67
N LEU A 77 15.93 6.25 8.22
CA LEU A 77 15.12 5.36 9.06
C LEU A 77 15.96 4.21 9.61
N LEU A 78 16.72 3.52 8.76
CA LEU A 78 17.59 2.41 9.17
C LEU A 78 18.65 2.86 10.19
N GLU A 79 19.31 4.00 9.98
CA GLU A 79 20.29 4.56 10.91
C GLU A 79 19.68 4.83 12.28
N MET A 80 18.47 5.38 12.34
CA MET A 80 17.79 5.66 13.60
C MET A 80 17.34 4.38 14.32
N LEU A 81 16.95 3.35 13.58
CA LEU A 81 16.53 2.08 14.14
C LEU A 81 17.67 1.28 14.78
N LEU A 82 18.92 1.48 14.37
CA LEU A 82 20.10 0.88 15.03
C LEU A 82 20.19 1.18 16.52
N THR A 83 19.79 2.38 16.91
CA THR A 83 19.93 2.87 18.29
C THR A 83 18.61 2.98 19.04
N SER A 84 17.48 2.85 18.35
CA SER A 84 16.15 2.98 18.95
C SER A 84 15.84 1.82 19.88
N ARG A 85 15.79 2.07 21.19
CA ARG A 85 15.39 1.06 22.19
C ARG A 85 13.97 0.53 21.98
N ARG A 86 13.14 1.26 21.26
CA ARG A 86 11.78 0.89 20.94
C ARG A 86 11.70 -0.21 19.90
N PHE A 87 12.64 -0.22 18.94
CA PHE A 87 12.55 -1.09 17.76
C PHE A 87 13.73 -2.06 17.62
N ARG A 88 14.94 -1.67 18.03
CA ARG A 88 16.19 -2.35 17.68
C ARG A 88 16.23 -3.85 18.01
N ASP A 89 15.64 -4.24 19.13
CA ASP A 89 15.69 -5.61 19.66
C ASP A 89 14.47 -6.46 19.24
N ILE A 90 13.56 -5.91 18.42
CA ILE A 90 12.42 -6.64 17.87
C ILE A 90 12.92 -7.63 16.82
N GLU A 91 12.51 -8.89 16.95
CA GLU A 91 12.80 -9.91 15.96
C GLU A 91 11.98 -9.70 14.68
N LEU A 92 12.64 -9.87 13.53
CA LEU A 92 12.07 -9.88 12.19
C LEU A 92 12.29 -11.26 11.59
N PHE A 93 11.22 -11.89 11.06
CA PHE A 93 11.27 -13.23 10.48
C PHE A 93 10.17 -13.46 9.44
N GLY A 94 10.18 -14.62 8.81
CA GLY A 94 9.15 -15.05 7.88
C GLY A 94 9.02 -14.16 6.64
N TYR A 95 10.08 -13.42 6.28
CA TYR A 95 10.05 -12.58 5.11
C TYR A 95 9.67 -13.39 3.86
N SER A 96 8.68 -12.91 3.13
CA SER A 96 8.21 -13.49 1.88
C SER A 96 8.24 -12.45 0.78
N TYR A 97 8.72 -12.84 -0.40
CA TYR A 97 8.78 -12.01 -1.58
C TYR A 97 8.47 -12.83 -2.83
N LEU A 98 7.46 -12.41 -3.58
CA LEU A 98 7.08 -13.01 -4.84
C LEU A 98 6.91 -11.92 -5.89
N PHE A 99 7.61 -12.08 -7.00
CA PHE A 99 7.43 -11.26 -8.21
C PHE A 99 7.30 -12.19 -9.40
N ASP A 100 6.14 -12.17 -10.05
CA ASP A 100 5.86 -12.95 -11.23
C ASP A 100 5.12 -12.09 -12.27
N ALA A 101 5.81 -11.82 -13.37
CA ALA A 101 5.26 -11.04 -14.47
C ALA A 101 4.19 -11.80 -15.27
N ALA A 102 4.24 -13.13 -15.31
CA ALA A 102 3.29 -13.95 -16.05
C ALA A 102 1.91 -13.98 -15.37
N THR A 103 1.90 -14.12 -14.05
CA THR A 103 0.67 -14.05 -13.23
C THR A 103 0.35 -12.64 -12.75
N GLN A 104 1.16 -11.64 -13.13
CA GLN A 104 1.01 -10.23 -12.74
C GLN A 104 0.98 -10.05 -11.23
N THR A 105 1.81 -10.81 -10.51
CA THR A 105 1.85 -10.86 -9.06
C THR A 105 3.04 -10.08 -8.53
N GLN A 106 2.79 -9.18 -7.58
CA GLN A 106 3.82 -8.55 -6.78
C GLN A 106 3.39 -8.58 -5.31
N PHE A 107 4.00 -9.47 -4.52
CA PHE A 107 3.67 -9.68 -3.11
C PHE A 107 4.93 -9.63 -2.25
N SER A 108 4.82 -9.05 -1.06
CA SER A 108 5.84 -9.18 -0.03
C SER A 108 5.20 -8.97 1.35
N ALA A 109 5.69 -9.71 2.32
CA ALA A 109 5.27 -9.65 3.70
C ALA A 109 6.44 -9.92 4.66
N VAL A 110 6.33 -9.40 5.87
CA VAL A 110 7.28 -9.61 6.94
C VAL A 110 6.56 -9.67 8.28
N THR A 111 7.06 -10.49 9.19
CA THR A 111 6.54 -10.58 10.56
C THR A 111 7.56 -10.07 11.55
N PHE A 112 7.12 -9.25 12.50
CA PHE A 112 7.90 -8.74 13.63
C PHE A 112 7.38 -9.36 14.92
N ARG A 113 8.29 -9.72 15.84
CA ARG A 113 7.96 -10.28 17.15
C ARG A 113 8.52 -9.39 18.25
N PRO A 114 7.74 -8.44 18.77
CA PRO A 114 8.17 -7.56 19.86
C PRO A 114 8.22 -8.28 21.23
N SER A 115 7.47 -9.38 21.38
CA SER A 115 7.47 -10.23 22.55
C SER A 115 6.93 -11.63 22.22
N LYS A 116 7.10 -12.59 23.11
CA LYS A 116 6.67 -14.00 22.89
C LYS A 116 5.18 -14.15 22.52
N ASN A 117 4.32 -13.24 23.00
CA ASN A 117 2.87 -13.32 22.84
C ASN A 117 2.32 -12.28 21.86
N LYS A 118 3.15 -11.62 21.07
CA LYS A 118 2.71 -10.60 20.10
C LYS A 118 3.40 -10.75 18.77
N LEU A 119 2.61 -10.73 17.71
CA LEU A 119 3.07 -10.78 16.33
C LEU A 119 2.53 -9.56 15.58
N TYR A 120 3.40 -8.91 14.80
CA TYR A 120 3.04 -7.82 13.91
C TYR A 120 3.32 -8.25 12.49
N VAL A 121 2.26 -8.51 11.71
CA VAL A 121 2.32 -8.96 10.32
C VAL A 121 2.10 -7.76 9.42
N PHE A 122 3.10 -7.40 8.62
CA PHE A 122 3.01 -6.27 7.73
C PHE A 122 3.22 -6.65 6.27
N PHE A 123 2.29 -6.18 5.43
CA PHE A 123 2.31 -6.38 3.99
C PHE A 123 2.88 -5.15 3.30
N ARG A 124 3.75 -5.37 2.32
CA ARG A 124 4.30 -4.32 1.49
C ARG A 124 3.28 -3.88 0.44
N GLY A 125 3.21 -2.58 0.20
CA GLY A 125 2.50 -2.02 -0.94
C GLY A 125 3.26 -2.21 -2.25
N THR A 126 2.73 -1.60 -3.30
CA THR A 126 3.30 -1.65 -4.63
C THR A 126 4.67 -0.99 -4.67
N ASP A 127 5.60 -1.62 -5.35
CA ASP A 127 6.87 -1.01 -5.72
C ASP A 127 6.69 -0.14 -6.98
N SER A 128 7.78 0.38 -7.53
CA SER A 128 7.74 1.20 -8.75
C SER A 128 7.57 0.41 -10.05
N THR A 129 7.37 -0.92 -9.99
CA THR A 129 7.28 -1.77 -11.19
C THR A 129 5.94 -1.62 -11.89
N LEU A 130 5.94 -1.77 -13.22
CA LEU A 130 4.69 -1.76 -14.01
C LEU A 130 3.79 -2.96 -13.67
N VAL A 131 4.37 -4.10 -13.27
CA VAL A 131 3.62 -5.30 -12.86
C VAL A 131 2.81 -5.01 -11.59
N GLY A 132 3.44 -4.40 -10.57
CA GLY A 132 2.75 -4.02 -9.35
C GLY A 132 1.62 -3.03 -9.61
N TRP A 133 1.84 -2.04 -10.47
CA TRP A 133 0.81 -1.09 -10.89
C TRP A 133 -0.35 -1.74 -11.61
N LYS A 134 -0.08 -2.73 -12.48
CA LYS A 134 -1.14 -3.46 -13.15
C LYS A 134 -1.99 -4.25 -12.14
N GLU A 135 -1.37 -4.91 -11.17
CA GLU A 135 -2.09 -5.63 -10.13
C GLU A 135 -2.97 -4.68 -9.30
N ASP A 136 -2.49 -3.47 -8.99
CA ASP A 136 -3.30 -2.46 -8.28
C ASP A 136 -4.55 -2.05 -9.07
N PHE A 137 -4.42 -1.84 -10.37
CA PHE A 137 -5.58 -1.55 -11.23
C PHE A 137 -6.53 -2.75 -11.32
N ASN A 138 -6.01 -3.98 -11.39
CA ASN A 138 -6.82 -5.19 -11.43
C ASN A 138 -7.71 -5.32 -10.18
N MET A 139 -7.28 -4.80 -9.01
CA MET A 139 -8.11 -4.80 -7.79
C MET A 139 -9.46 -4.10 -7.96
N CYS A 140 -9.60 -3.23 -8.95
CA CYS A 140 -10.87 -2.54 -9.24
C CYS A 140 -11.94 -3.45 -9.87
N PHE A 141 -11.59 -4.64 -10.36
CA PHE A 141 -12.52 -5.52 -11.07
C PHE A 141 -12.23 -7.02 -10.92
N VAL A 142 -11.08 -7.37 -10.35
CA VAL A 142 -10.69 -8.75 -9.99
C VAL A 142 -10.55 -8.86 -8.49
N CYS A 143 -11.24 -9.79 -7.88
CA CYS A 143 -11.10 -10.10 -6.46
C CYS A 143 -11.35 -11.60 -6.22
N PRO A 144 -10.41 -12.33 -5.60
CA PRO A 144 -9.09 -11.84 -5.18
C PRO A 144 -8.10 -11.64 -6.34
N VAL A 145 -7.23 -10.64 -6.22
CA VAL A 145 -5.98 -10.62 -7.00
C VAL A 145 -4.96 -11.58 -6.38
N PRO A 146 -3.95 -12.05 -7.13
CA PRO A 146 -2.96 -13.01 -6.61
C PRO A 146 -2.30 -12.59 -5.30
N ALA A 147 -1.95 -11.29 -5.14
CA ALA A 147 -1.36 -10.79 -3.90
C ALA A 147 -2.30 -10.91 -2.69
N GLN A 148 -3.62 -10.77 -2.87
CA GLN A 148 -4.60 -10.96 -1.79
C GLN A 148 -4.64 -12.42 -1.34
N SER A 149 -4.64 -13.38 -2.27
CA SER A 149 -4.59 -14.81 -1.93
C SER A 149 -3.29 -15.15 -1.20
N ASN A 150 -2.13 -14.67 -1.68
CA ASN A 150 -0.85 -14.84 -1.01
C ASN A 150 -0.82 -14.22 0.40
N ALA A 151 -1.51 -13.10 0.61
CA ALA A 151 -1.61 -12.47 1.92
C ALA A 151 -2.41 -13.31 2.92
N VAL A 152 -3.49 -13.95 2.47
CA VAL A 152 -4.28 -14.91 3.28
C VAL A 152 -3.42 -16.11 3.65
N ASP A 153 -2.73 -16.72 2.68
CA ASP A 153 -1.88 -17.89 2.90
C ASP A 153 -0.71 -17.57 3.84
N TYR A 154 -0.10 -16.40 3.67
CA TYR A 154 0.96 -15.92 4.56
C TYR A 154 0.47 -15.80 6.00
N LEU A 155 -0.66 -15.12 6.22
CA LEU A 155 -1.22 -14.91 7.55
C LEU A 155 -1.60 -16.23 8.23
N ASN A 156 -2.21 -17.17 7.50
CA ASN A 156 -2.53 -18.50 7.98
C ASN A 156 -1.27 -19.28 8.39
N ARG A 157 -0.23 -19.27 7.56
CA ARG A 157 1.05 -19.91 7.85
C ARG A 157 1.73 -19.36 9.09
N ILE A 158 1.77 -18.02 9.23
CA ILE A 158 2.35 -17.38 10.42
C ILE A 158 1.54 -17.73 11.67
N ALA A 159 0.22 -17.68 11.59
CA ALA A 159 -0.64 -18.02 12.71
C ALA A 159 -0.55 -19.51 13.13
N ALA A 160 -0.40 -20.41 12.16
CA ALA A 160 -0.26 -21.85 12.44
C ALA A 160 1.08 -22.20 13.12
N SER A 161 2.14 -21.44 12.84
CA SER A 161 3.49 -21.73 13.32
C SER A 161 3.91 -20.96 14.57
N ASN A 162 3.09 -19.99 15.02
CA ASN A 162 3.42 -19.12 16.13
C ASN A 162 2.20 -18.82 17.00
N ASP A 163 2.40 -18.64 18.29
CA ASP A 163 1.37 -18.24 19.23
C ASP A 163 1.30 -16.71 19.45
N GLY A 164 0.26 -16.26 20.16
CA GLY A 164 0.10 -14.86 20.61
C GLY A 164 -0.90 -14.06 19.76
N ASP A 165 -1.16 -12.83 20.20
CA ASP A 165 -2.04 -11.88 19.54
C ASP A 165 -1.38 -11.36 18.26
N ILE A 166 -2.20 -11.12 17.24
CA ILE A 166 -1.74 -10.68 15.93
C ILE A 166 -2.24 -9.25 15.67
N THR A 167 -1.32 -8.35 15.37
CA THR A 167 -1.61 -7.06 14.73
C THR A 167 -1.22 -7.18 13.26
N VAL A 168 -2.12 -6.78 12.37
CA VAL A 168 -1.90 -6.83 10.92
C VAL A 168 -1.85 -5.42 10.38
N GLY A 169 -0.99 -5.13 9.41
CA GLY A 169 -0.95 -3.80 8.83
C GLY A 169 -0.24 -3.73 7.48
N GLY A 170 -0.32 -2.55 6.86
CA GLY A 170 0.37 -2.25 5.62
C GLY A 170 0.02 -0.87 5.09
N HIS A 171 0.82 -0.41 4.15
CA HIS A 171 0.64 0.87 3.47
C HIS A 171 0.31 0.65 2.00
N SER A 172 -0.53 1.50 1.42
CA SER A 172 -0.93 1.40 0.01
C SER A 172 -1.62 0.06 -0.26
N LYS A 173 -1.29 -0.65 -1.34
CA LYS A 173 -1.75 -2.03 -1.57
C LYS A 173 -1.57 -2.91 -0.33
N GLY A 174 -0.46 -2.76 0.42
CA GLY A 174 -0.23 -3.50 1.65
C GLY A 174 -1.31 -3.29 2.72
N GLY A 175 -1.91 -2.10 2.79
CA GLY A 175 -3.07 -1.81 3.65
C GLY A 175 -4.31 -2.60 3.23
N ASN A 176 -4.61 -2.65 1.94
CA ASN A 176 -5.67 -3.50 1.40
C ASN A 176 -5.40 -4.99 1.68
N LEU A 177 -4.17 -5.46 1.45
CA LEU A 177 -3.78 -6.85 1.74
C LEU A 177 -3.95 -7.19 3.22
N ALA A 178 -3.64 -6.26 4.13
CA ALA A 178 -3.80 -6.43 5.58
C ALA A 178 -5.27 -6.64 5.96
N VAL A 179 -6.15 -5.81 5.43
CA VAL A 179 -7.60 -5.93 5.68
C VAL A 179 -8.16 -7.20 5.01
N TYR A 180 -7.80 -7.45 3.74
CA TYR A 180 -8.27 -8.64 3.01
C TYR A 180 -7.84 -9.95 3.70
N ALA A 181 -6.55 -10.08 4.03
CA ALA A 181 -6.04 -11.27 4.71
C ALA A 181 -6.73 -11.48 6.06
N SER A 182 -6.96 -10.42 6.82
CA SER A 182 -7.66 -10.48 8.12
C SER A 182 -9.11 -10.94 7.97
N ALA A 183 -9.80 -10.54 6.90
CA ALA A 183 -11.17 -10.93 6.62
C ALA A 183 -11.29 -12.40 6.19
N PHE A 184 -10.34 -12.88 5.38
CA PHE A 184 -10.46 -14.16 4.68
C PHE A 184 -9.49 -15.24 5.18
N CYS A 185 -8.68 -14.97 6.22
CA CYS A 185 -7.87 -16.00 6.86
C CYS A 185 -8.75 -17.01 7.61
N GLU A 186 -8.14 -18.14 7.98
CA GLU A 186 -8.78 -19.18 8.80
C GLU A 186 -9.26 -18.61 10.13
N GLN A 187 -10.34 -19.18 10.65
CA GLN A 187 -10.97 -18.71 11.90
C GLN A 187 -10.02 -18.73 13.10
N VAL A 188 -9.08 -19.68 13.13
CA VAL A 188 -8.06 -19.77 14.20
C VAL A 188 -7.14 -18.56 14.19
N ALA A 189 -6.69 -18.13 13.01
CA ALA A 189 -5.88 -16.92 12.84
C ALA A 189 -6.70 -15.67 13.17
N ARG A 190 -7.91 -15.57 12.60
CA ARG A 190 -8.81 -14.41 12.78
C ARG A 190 -9.12 -14.09 14.24
N ARG A 191 -9.36 -15.09 15.07
CA ARG A 191 -9.65 -14.90 16.50
C ARG A 191 -8.50 -14.29 17.30
N ARG A 192 -7.30 -14.32 16.77
CA ARG A 192 -6.09 -13.77 17.39
C ARG A 192 -5.75 -12.37 16.90
N ILE A 193 -6.44 -11.88 15.86
CA ILE A 193 -6.24 -10.53 15.34
C ILE A 193 -6.89 -9.54 16.30
N THR A 194 -6.09 -8.62 16.81
CA THR A 194 -6.53 -7.58 17.76
C THR A 194 -6.65 -6.20 17.12
N HIS A 195 -5.83 -5.89 16.11
CA HIS A 195 -5.82 -4.63 15.39
C HIS A 195 -5.43 -4.84 13.93
N ILE A 196 -6.04 -4.07 13.06
CA ILE A 196 -5.70 -4.03 11.63
C ILE A 196 -5.43 -2.57 11.27
N TYR A 197 -4.25 -2.30 10.72
CA TYR A 197 -3.82 -0.95 10.32
C TYR A 197 -3.74 -0.82 8.80
N ASN A 198 -4.60 0.01 8.25
CA ASN A 198 -4.61 0.35 6.82
C ASN A 198 -4.09 1.79 6.65
N TYR A 199 -2.87 1.93 6.15
CA TYR A 199 -2.24 3.23 5.89
C TYR A 199 -2.41 3.60 4.42
N ASP A 200 -3.43 4.38 4.10
CA ASP A 200 -3.76 4.90 2.77
C ASP A 200 -3.85 3.81 1.68
N GLY A 201 -4.36 2.64 2.05
CA GLY A 201 -4.63 1.56 1.11
C GLY A 201 -6.01 1.69 0.47
N PRO A 202 -6.20 1.22 -0.78
CA PRO A 202 -7.49 1.25 -1.43
C PRO A 202 -8.50 0.35 -0.72
N GLY A 203 -9.79 0.69 -0.86
CA GLY A 203 -10.90 -0.09 -0.35
C GLY A 203 -11.18 -1.37 -1.16
N PHE A 204 -12.44 -1.78 -1.18
CA PHE A 204 -12.86 -3.07 -1.76
C PHE A 204 -14.06 -2.92 -2.68
N THR A 205 -14.29 -3.95 -3.50
CA THR A 205 -15.51 -4.10 -4.28
C THR A 205 -16.71 -4.40 -3.38
N GLU A 206 -17.92 -4.12 -3.85
CA GLU A 206 -19.15 -4.33 -3.10
C GLU A 206 -19.31 -5.78 -2.61
N ASP A 207 -18.87 -6.78 -3.37
CA ASP A 207 -18.94 -8.19 -2.99
C ASP A 207 -18.13 -8.47 -1.72
N VAL A 208 -16.94 -7.86 -1.60
CA VAL A 208 -16.10 -7.97 -0.39
C VAL A 208 -16.75 -7.25 0.78
N LEU A 209 -17.17 -5.99 0.58
CA LEU A 209 -17.78 -5.16 1.61
C LEU A 209 -19.04 -5.80 2.20
N ASN A 210 -19.84 -6.44 1.37
CA ASN A 210 -21.08 -7.12 1.78
C ASN A 210 -20.84 -8.46 2.45
N SER A 211 -19.65 -9.04 2.39
CA SER A 211 -19.35 -10.34 3.00
C SER A 211 -19.36 -10.30 4.52
N ASP A 212 -19.85 -11.38 5.15
CA ASP A 212 -19.83 -11.53 6.61
C ASP A 212 -18.41 -11.54 7.16
N SER A 213 -17.46 -12.07 6.39
CA SER A 213 -16.04 -12.10 6.74
C SER A 213 -15.47 -10.70 6.93
N TYR A 214 -15.70 -9.80 5.98
CA TYR A 214 -15.27 -8.41 6.08
C TYR A 214 -15.97 -7.68 7.22
N LYS A 215 -17.30 -7.78 7.32
CA LYS A 215 -18.09 -7.13 8.37
C LYS A 215 -17.63 -7.55 9.78
N SER A 216 -17.21 -8.81 9.93
CA SER A 216 -16.76 -9.33 11.23
C SER A 216 -15.47 -8.69 11.74
N ILE A 217 -14.65 -8.09 10.87
CA ILE A 217 -13.36 -7.49 11.24
C ILE A 217 -13.36 -5.95 11.20
N CYS A 218 -14.42 -5.30 10.68
CA CYS A 218 -14.48 -3.84 10.52
C CYS A 218 -14.18 -3.07 11.81
N VAL A 219 -14.62 -3.58 12.95
CA VAL A 219 -14.38 -2.96 14.28
C VAL A 219 -12.88 -2.94 14.66
N LEU A 220 -12.07 -3.82 14.08
CA LEU A 220 -10.63 -3.92 14.35
C LEU A 220 -9.80 -3.06 13.37
N VAL A 221 -10.42 -2.55 12.29
CA VAL A 221 -9.72 -1.81 11.23
C VAL A 221 -9.54 -0.36 11.62
N ASN A 222 -8.30 0.10 11.53
CA ASN A 222 -7.89 1.49 11.71
C ASN A 222 -7.32 1.99 10.39
N THR A 223 -8.13 2.71 9.63
CA THR A 223 -7.75 3.26 8.32
C THR A 223 -7.36 4.74 8.47
N PHE A 224 -6.17 5.10 7.99
CA PHE A 224 -5.65 6.46 7.95
C PHE A 224 -5.47 6.90 6.51
N VAL A 225 -6.01 8.07 6.17
CA VAL A 225 -5.92 8.65 4.82
C VAL A 225 -5.47 10.11 4.90
N PRO A 226 -4.48 10.55 4.11
CA PRO A 226 -4.11 11.96 4.08
C PRO A 226 -5.23 12.81 3.47
N GLN A 227 -5.24 14.11 3.78
CA GLN A 227 -6.31 15.04 3.39
C GLN A 227 -6.55 15.15 1.88
N SER A 228 -5.58 14.81 1.05
CA SER A 228 -5.71 14.76 -0.41
C SER A 228 -5.45 13.35 -0.95
N SER A 229 -5.81 12.33 -0.18
CA SER A 229 -5.62 10.95 -0.63
C SER A 229 -6.29 10.71 -1.99
N VAL A 230 -5.57 10.00 -2.85
CA VAL A 230 -6.07 9.44 -4.11
C VAL A 230 -6.22 7.93 -3.95
N VAL A 231 -5.19 7.27 -3.44
CA VAL A 231 -5.13 5.80 -3.33
C VAL A 231 -6.11 5.28 -2.30
N GLY A 232 -6.09 5.84 -1.08
CA GLY A 232 -6.98 5.43 0.01
C GLY A 232 -8.46 5.77 -0.22
N MET A 233 -8.78 6.57 -1.25
CA MET A 233 -10.16 6.87 -1.64
C MET A 233 -10.66 6.00 -2.81
N LEU A 234 -9.80 5.15 -3.38
CA LEU A 234 -10.21 4.21 -4.42
C LEU A 234 -11.08 3.09 -3.84
N LEU A 235 -12.13 2.70 -4.57
CA LEU A 235 -13.10 1.68 -4.18
C LEU A 235 -13.91 2.07 -2.92
N GLY A 236 -14.56 1.08 -2.29
CA GLY A 236 -15.44 1.30 -1.13
C GLY A 236 -14.77 0.97 0.20
N HIS A 237 -15.16 1.69 1.25
CA HIS A 237 -14.81 1.44 2.64
C HIS A 237 -16.10 1.42 3.48
N GLU A 238 -16.27 0.43 4.35
CA GLU A 238 -17.35 0.38 5.34
C GLU A 238 -16.86 0.78 6.74
N GLU A 239 -15.55 0.59 7.00
CA GLU A 239 -14.92 1.04 8.22
C GLU A 239 -14.76 2.57 8.24
N LYS A 240 -14.71 3.13 9.46
CA LYS A 240 -14.39 4.54 9.62
C LYS A 240 -12.91 4.79 9.35
N TYR A 241 -12.62 5.74 8.49
CA TYR A 241 -11.25 6.20 8.29
C TYR A 241 -10.96 7.52 9.02
N THR A 242 -9.73 7.66 9.46
CA THR A 242 -9.22 8.88 10.10
C THR A 242 -8.44 9.69 9.07
N ILE A 243 -8.84 10.96 8.90
CA ILE A 243 -8.15 11.86 7.98
C ILE A 243 -6.98 12.48 8.71
N ILE A 244 -5.80 12.41 8.09
CA ILE A 244 -4.55 12.91 8.67
C ILE A 244 -3.93 14.02 7.82
N HIS A 245 -3.18 14.90 8.48
CA HIS A 245 -2.44 15.95 7.80
C HIS A 245 -1.15 15.42 7.20
N SER A 246 -0.90 15.75 5.94
CA SER A 246 0.38 15.57 5.25
C SER A 246 0.96 16.93 4.85
N THR A 247 2.28 17.07 4.94
CA THR A 247 3.00 18.29 4.54
C THR A 247 3.16 18.41 3.03
N GLU A 248 2.92 17.33 2.30
CA GLU A 248 2.99 17.28 0.84
C GLU A 248 1.64 17.60 0.19
N SER A 249 1.60 17.64 -1.14
CA SER A 249 0.39 17.90 -1.92
C SER A 249 0.13 16.82 -2.97
N GLY A 250 -1.15 16.67 -3.36
CA GLY A 250 -1.57 15.71 -4.37
C GLY A 250 -1.15 14.29 -4.03
N ILE A 251 -0.71 13.53 -5.01
CA ILE A 251 -0.31 12.13 -4.85
C ILE A 251 0.93 11.94 -3.94
N MET A 252 1.75 12.99 -3.76
CA MET A 252 2.92 12.92 -2.88
C MET A 252 2.54 12.77 -1.41
N GLN A 253 1.30 13.10 -1.03
CA GLN A 253 0.77 12.87 0.31
C GLN A 253 0.67 11.38 0.67
N HIS A 254 0.70 10.51 -0.31
CA HIS A 254 0.75 9.06 -0.13
C HIS A 254 2.04 8.59 0.57
N ASP A 255 3.06 9.44 0.67
CA ASP A 255 4.30 9.10 1.36
C ASP A 255 4.16 9.26 2.88
N ILE A 256 4.24 8.15 3.62
CA ILE A 256 4.18 8.10 5.09
C ILE A 256 5.17 9.10 5.75
N TYR A 257 6.33 9.35 5.14
CA TYR A 257 7.31 10.30 5.69
C TYR A 257 6.83 11.75 5.69
N SER A 258 5.80 12.07 4.93
CA SER A 258 5.18 13.40 4.87
C SER A 258 4.05 13.60 5.89
N TRP A 259 3.68 12.56 6.63
CA TRP A 259 2.54 12.61 7.55
C TRP A 259 2.92 13.30 8.83
N GLU A 260 2.13 14.31 9.21
CA GLU A 260 2.38 15.12 10.38
C GLU A 260 1.93 14.41 11.65
N LEU A 261 2.77 14.49 12.69
CA LEU A 261 2.56 13.87 13.97
C LEU A 261 2.32 14.89 15.07
N LEU A 262 1.44 14.53 15.99
CA LEU A 262 1.26 15.18 17.28
C LEU A 262 1.56 14.15 18.38
N CYS A 263 2.78 14.16 18.91
CA CYS A 263 3.30 13.18 19.85
C CYS A 263 3.29 11.75 19.26
N ASP A 264 2.48 10.85 19.82
CA ASP A 264 2.34 9.44 19.45
C ASP A 264 1.13 9.15 18.54
N LYS A 265 0.59 10.19 17.91
CA LYS A 265 -0.55 10.12 16.98
C LYS A 265 -0.29 10.97 15.74
N PHE A 266 -1.03 10.69 14.69
CA PHE A 266 -1.10 11.60 13.55
C PHE A 266 -1.87 12.88 13.90
N THR A 267 -1.59 13.97 13.20
CA THR A 267 -2.42 15.18 13.25
C THR A 267 -3.71 14.92 12.49
N TYR A 268 -4.82 14.79 13.21
CA TYR A 268 -6.13 14.49 12.64
C TYR A 268 -6.80 15.71 12.06
N LEU A 269 -7.52 15.51 10.98
CA LEU A 269 -8.36 16.52 10.31
C LEU A 269 -9.82 16.08 10.26
N GLU A 270 -10.73 17.03 10.24
CA GLU A 270 -12.17 16.73 10.19
C GLU A 270 -12.66 16.34 8.79
N LYS A 271 -11.99 16.81 7.74
CA LYS A 271 -12.43 16.63 6.35
C LYS A 271 -11.27 16.46 5.40
N VAL A 272 -11.47 15.62 4.37
CA VAL A 272 -10.61 15.61 3.17
C VAL A 272 -10.81 16.95 2.41
N ASN A 273 -9.80 17.35 1.66
CA ASN A 273 -9.91 18.56 0.87
C ASN A 273 -10.76 18.35 -0.40
N ASN A 274 -11.17 19.47 -1.02
CA ASN A 274 -12.04 19.44 -2.20
C ASN A 274 -11.40 18.70 -3.38
N SER A 275 -10.07 18.72 -3.52
CA SER A 275 -9.40 18.01 -4.60
C SER A 275 -9.49 16.49 -4.44
N SER A 276 -9.40 15.96 -3.21
CA SER A 276 -9.62 14.53 -2.93
C SER A 276 -11.07 14.12 -3.25
N MET A 277 -12.04 14.91 -2.80
CA MET A 277 -13.46 14.68 -3.11
C MET A 277 -13.73 14.66 -4.63
N PHE A 278 -13.08 15.58 -5.36
CA PHE A 278 -13.18 15.63 -6.82
C PHE A 278 -12.60 14.38 -7.49
N ILE A 279 -11.42 13.94 -7.06
CA ILE A 279 -10.76 12.76 -7.61
C ILE A 279 -11.57 11.51 -7.28
N ASP A 280 -12.00 11.33 -6.02
CA ASP A 280 -12.84 10.22 -5.59
C ASP A 280 -14.13 10.12 -6.43
N PHE A 281 -14.87 11.23 -6.54
CA PHE A 281 -16.07 11.28 -7.36
C PHE A 281 -15.78 10.93 -8.83
N THR A 282 -14.73 11.53 -9.40
CA THR A 282 -14.37 11.32 -10.81
C THR A 282 -14.03 9.86 -11.09
N LEU A 283 -13.22 9.24 -10.23
CA LEU A 283 -12.79 7.85 -10.40
C LEU A 283 -13.94 6.88 -10.16
N LYS A 284 -14.74 7.06 -9.13
CA LYS A 284 -15.93 6.23 -8.87
C LYS A 284 -16.93 6.31 -10.02
N HIS A 285 -17.23 7.52 -10.50
CA HIS A 285 -18.15 7.70 -11.62
C HIS A 285 -17.59 7.12 -12.91
N TRP A 286 -16.29 7.25 -13.15
CA TRP A 286 -15.62 6.66 -14.31
C TRP A 286 -15.66 5.13 -14.28
N LEU A 287 -15.30 4.52 -13.16
CA LEU A 287 -15.35 3.07 -12.99
C LEU A 287 -16.78 2.53 -13.09
N ALA A 288 -17.75 3.20 -12.49
CA ALA A 288 -19.18 2.83 -12.59
C ALA A 288 -19.72 2.90 -14.03
N GLY A 289 -19.16 3.74 -14.89
CA GLY A 289 -19.51 3.86 -16.30
C GLY A 289 -18.98 2.73 -17.20
N MET A 290 -18.22 1.78 -16.65
CA MET A 290 -17.62 0.64 -17.37
C MET A 290 -17.99 -0.67 -16.68
N ASP A 291 -18.28 -1.71 -17.49
CA ASP A 291 -18.36 -3.07 -16.99
C ASP A 291 -16.95 -3.66 -16.72
N ASN A 292 -16.89 -4.83 -16.06
CA ASN A 292 -15.62 -5.47 -15.71
C ASN A 292 -14.76 -5.79 -16.93
N ARG A 293 -15.37 -6.21 -18.04
CA ARG A 293 -14.65 -6.51 -19.29
C ARG A 293 -14.02 -5.25 -19.89
N GLN A 294 -14.72 -4.14 -19.85
CA GLN A 294 -14.22 -2.85 -20.36
C GLN A 294 -13.06 -2.33 -19.47
N ARG A 295 -13.17 -2.49 -18.15
CA ARG A 295 -12.09 -2.13 -17.21
C ARG A 295 -10.85 -2.98 -17.47
N GLU A 296 -11.00 -4.30 -17.57
CA GLU A 296 -9.93 -5.24 -17.88
C GLU A 296 -9.25 -4.88 -19.20
N GLN A 297 -10.03 -4.72 -20.28
CA GLN A 297 -9.50 -4.36 -21.61
C GLN A 297 -8.75 -3.03 -21.58
N PHE A 298 -9.25 -2.03 -20.84
CA PHE A 298 -8.59 -0.75 -20.69
C PHE A 298 -7.23 -0.91 -19.99
N VAL A 299 -7.21 -1.60 -18.85
CA VAL A 299 -6.00 -1.83 -18.05
C VAL A 299 -4.98 -2.64 -18.83
N ASP A 300 -5.39 -3.71 -19.50
CA ASP A 300 -4.51 -4.55 -20.32
C ASP A 300 -3.90 -3.75 -21.47
N THR A 301 -4.70 -2.92 -22.12
CA THR A 301 -4.23 -2.08 -23.22
C THR A 301 -3.22 -1.03 -22.74
N VAL A 302 -3.52 -0.34 -21.65
CA VAL A 302 -2.59 0.64 -21.05
C VAL A 302 -1.29 -0.05 -20.66
N TYR A 303 -1.36 -1.20 -20.02
CA TYR A 303 -0.19 -1.97 -19.63
C TYR A 303 0.64 -2.42 -20.83
N ALA A 304 0.02 -2.96 -21.89
CA ALA A 304 0.71 -3.35 -23.12
C ALA A 304 1.42 -2.16 -23.78
N VAL A 305 0.73 -1.01 -23.86
CA VAL A 305 1.31 0.23 -24.39
C VAL A 305 2.51 0.71 -23.56
N MET A 306 2.44 0.56 -22.22
CA MET A 306 3.56 0.87 -21.34
C MET A 306 4.73 -0.10 -21.54
N GLN A 307 4.46 -1.39 -21.68
CA GLN A 307 5.49 -2.40 -21.99
C GLN A 307 6.23 -2.15 -23.30
N ASP A 308 5.54 -1.69 -24.34
CA ASP A 308 6.14 -1.34 -25.65
C ASP A 308 7.19 -0.22 -25.53
N THR A 309 7.17 0.57 -24.45
CA THR A 309 8.21 1.56 -24.19
C THR A 309 9.51 0.97 -23.66
N ASN A 310 9.56 -0.33 -23.37
CA ASN A 310 10.64 -1.02 -22.65
C ASN A 310 10.91 -0.46 -21.23
N ALA A 311 10.04 0.38 -20.69
CA ALA A 311 10.10 0.84 -19.32
C ALA A 311 9.75 -0.33 -18.36
N LYS A 312 10.49 -0.45 -17.27
CA LYS A 312 10.20 -1.41 -16.20
C LYS A 312 9.51 -0.74 -15.02
N THR A 313 9.68 0.56 -14.90
CA THR A 313 9.15 1.36 -13.80
C THR A 313 8.49 2.63 -14.32
N LEU A 314 7.62 3.24 -13.52
CA LEU A 314 7.03 4.55 -13.82
C LEU A 314 8.11 5.65 -13.95
N ARG A 315 9.22 5.52 -13.23
CA ARG A 315 10.32 6.44 -13.33
C ARG A 315 10.99 6.40 -14.70
N ASP A 316 11.15 5.20 -15.27
CA ASP A 316 11.69 5.05 -16.63
C ASP A 316 10.82 5.79 -17.64
N ILE A 317 9.48 5.77 -17.44
CA ILE A 317 8.53 6.53 -18.27
C ILE A 317 8.71 8.03 -18.06
N SER A 318 8.81 8.47 -16.80
CA SER A 318 9.01 9.89 -16.47
C SER A 318 10.33 10.44 -17.02
N ASP A 319 11.43 9.72 -16.83
CA ASP A 319 12.77 10.14 -17.24
C ASP A 319 12.93 10.19 -18.78
N ASN A 320 12.12 9.38 -19.51
CA ASN A 320 12.15 9.28 -20.97
C ASN A 320 10.77 9.62 -21.60
N TRP A 321 10.01 10.50 -20.97
CA TRP A 321 8.59 10.69 -21.27
C TRP A 321 8.30 10.99 -22.76
N PHE A 322 9.12 11.78 -23.44
CA PHE A 322 8.93 12.09 -24.86
C PHE A 322 9.01 10.85 -25.77
N VAL A 323 10.00 9.97 -25.50
CA VAL A 323 10.18 8.72 -26.25
C VAL A 323 9.03 7.77 -25.91
N CYS A 324 8.68 7.67 -24.62
CA CYS A 324 7.60 6.83 -24.16
C CYS A 324 6.25 7.27 -24.75
N VAL A 325 5.90 8.55 -24.69
CA VAL A 325 4.65 9.07 -25.26
C VAL A 325 4.58 8.82 -26.77
N LYS A 326 5.67 9.05 -27.52
CA LYS A 326 5.71 8.76 -28.95
C LYS A 326 5.49 7.27 -29.25
N THR A 327 6.11 6.39 -28.46
CA THR A 327 5.94 4.94 -28.57
C THR A 327 4.51 4.54 -28.24
N MET A 328 3.97 5.03 -27.11
CA MET A 328 2.59 4.79 -26.69
C MET A 328 1.57 5.18 -27.75
N LEU A 329 1.70 6.36 -28.36
CA LEU A 329 0.84 6.83 -29.43
C LEU A 329 0.93 5.95 -30.70
N ARG A 330 2.15 5.43 -30.99
CA ARG A 330 2.35 4.49 -32.10
C ARG A 330 1.71 3.15 -31.82
N SER A 331 1.88 2.59 -30.61
CA SER A 331 1.26 1.32 -30.19
C SER A 331 -0.26 1.40 -30.25
N LEU A 332 -0.87 2.44 -29.68
CA LEU A 332 -2.32 2.67 -29.77
C LEU A 332 -2.82 2.74 -31.23
N LYS A 333 -2.02 3.32 -32.12
CA LYS A 333 -2.38 3.44 -33.55
C LYS A 333 -2.33 2.10 -34.28
N ASN A 334 -1.47 1.19 -33.84
CA ASN A 334 -1.28 -0.14 -34.45
C ASN A 334 -2.23 -1.21 -33.88
N MET A 335 -2.98 -0.90 -32.82
CA MET A 335 -3.98 -1.81 -32.27
C MET A 335 -5.18 -1.97 -33.18
N ASP A 336 -5.90 -3.06 -33.02
CA ASP A 336 -7.15 -3.32 -33.73
C ASP A 336 -8.20 -2.23 -33.43
N GLU A 337 -9.19 -2.13 -34.29
CA GLU A 337 -10.19 -1.06 -34.22
C GLU A 337 -11.07 -1.14 -32.97
N ASP A 338 -11.38 -2.35 -32.50
CA ASP A 338 -12.25 -2.55 -31.34
C ASP A 338 -11.52 -2.15 -30.05
N THR A 339 -10.25 -2.51 -29.89
CA THR A 339 -9.41 -2.08 -28.78
C THR A 339 -9.25 -0.55 -28.74
N ARG A 340 -9.00 0.08 -29.90
CA ARG A 340 -8.94 1.56 -29.98
C ARG A 340 -10.26 2.23 -29.61
N LYS A 341 -11.40 1.67 -30.05
CA LYS A 341 -12.72 2.19 -29.68
C LYS A 341 -12.97 2.07 -28.17
N SER A 342 -12.62 0.92 -27.57
CA SER A 342 -12.77 0.68 -26.14
C SER A 342 -11.95 1.67 -25.30
N VAL A 343 -10.66 1.82 -25.61
CA VAL A 343 -9.79 2.80 -24.92
C VAL A 343 -10.29 4.23 -25.10
N SER A 344 -10.68 4.61 -26.33
CA SER A 344 -11.24 5.93 -26.60
C SER A 344 -12.55 6.18 -25.85
N HIS A 345 -13.36 5.14 -25.66
CA HIS A 345 -14.59 5.20 -24.87
C HIS A 345 -14.26 5.44 -23.40
N ALA A 346 -13.37 4.65 -22.81
CA ALA A 346 -12.94 4.80 -21.41
C ALA A 346 -12.36 6.20 -21.12
N LEU A 347 -11.51 6.73 -22.02
CA LEU A 347 -10.97 8.08 -21.87
C LEU A 347 -12.05 9.17 -21.99
N ARG A 348 -13.01 9.02 -22.88
CA ARG A 348 -14.16 9.95 -22.98
C ARG A 348 -15.01 9.92 -21.71
N LEU A 349 -15.27 8.74 -21.15
CA LEU A 349 -15.96 8.60 -19.86
C LEU A 349 -15.20 9.29 -18.74
N LEU A 350 -13.88 9.15 -18.68
CA LEU A 350 -13.05 9.82 -17.68
C LEU A 350 -13.18 11.35 -17.77
N LEU A 351 -13.08 11.90 -18.98
CA LEU A 351 -13.24 13.34 -19.20
C LEU A 351 -14.66 13.82 -18.87
N HIS A 352 -15.68 13.00 -19.15
CA HIS A 352 -17.07 13.30 -18.80
C HIS A 352 -17.25 13.30 -17.28
N SER A 353 -16.76 12.28 -16.59
CA SER A 353 -16.79 12.18 -15.12
C SER A 353 -16.12 13.36 -14.45
N ALA A 354 -14.95 13.79 -14.96
CA ALA A 354 -14.26 14.96 -14.47
C ALA A 354 -15.08 16.26 -14.65
N LYS A 355 -15.77 16.43 -15.78
CA LYS A 355 -16.66 17.58 -16.00
C LYS A 355 -17.82 17.61 -15.00
N ILE A 356 -18.45 16.45 -14.74
CA ILE A 356 -19.54 16.36 -13.75
C ILE A 356 -19.02 16.68 -12.36
N GLY A 357 -17.87 16.11 -11.95
CA GLY A 357 -17.23 16.39 -10.66
C GLY A 357 -16.93 17.87 -10.44
N LEU A 358 -16.40 18.55 -11.47
CA LEU A 358 -16.18 20.00 -11.41
C LEU A 358 -17.49 20.79 -11.23
N ALA A 359 -18.53 20.41 -11.94
CA ALA A 359 -19.83 21.08 -11.83
C ALA A 359 -20.43 20.91 -10.42
N GLN A 360 -20.34 19.74 -9.81
CA GLN A 360 -20.78 19.50 -8.43
C GLN A 360 -19.98 20.32 -7.41
N MET A 361 -18.67 20.42 -7.57
CA MET A 361 -17.83 21.24 -6.68
C MET A 361 -18.18 22.74 -6.75
N MET A 362 -18.59 23.22 -7.92
CA MET A 362 -19.02 24.63 -8.10
C MET A 362 -20.40 24.91 -7.49
N GLN A 363 -21.28 23.90 -7.38
CA GLN A 363 -22.59 24.03 -6.76
C GLN A 363 -22.54 23.96 -5.22
N ASN A 364 -21.51 23.35 -4.64
CA ASN A 364 -21.33 23.17 -3.20
C ASN A 364 -20.45 24.28 -2.56
N LYS A 365 -20.11 25.32 -3.30
CA LYS A 365 -19.49 26.58 -2.83
C LYS A 365 -20.56 27.66 -2.61
#